data_0bf64fe2fcaa9c228c7562c93252acef
#
_entry.id   0bf64fe2fcaa9c228c7562c93252acef
#
_cell.length_a   1.000
_cell.length_b   1.000
_cell.length_c   1.000
_cell.angle_alpha   90.00
_cell.angle_beta   90.00
_cell.angle_gamma   90.00
#
_symmetry.space_group_name_H-M   'P 1'
#
loop_
_entity.id
_entity.type
_entity.pdbx_description
1 polymer ?
#
loop_
_entity_poly.entity_id
_entity_poly.type
_entity_poly.pdbx_seq_one_letter_code
_entity_poly.pdbx_strand_id
1 'polypeptide(L)'
;MGTSMISCSNVDTEKAPTYPDKFANTELEYKSGLGDMFEIMKAYFTTERLNPTPTIEIPVHAITAQQLLEEQDDVIYRLGHSSVLMKLDEKLVMTDPVFSDRASPVQWAGPKRFHQTPITIEDLPTIDVVVISHDHYDHLDKASIKVLGDKVGTFLVPLKVGQLLVNWGVPKEKVIELDWWESHSVDGIEYTLTPTQHFSGRGLTDRDTTLWGSWVINAQQHKVFFSGDSGYFNGFKEIGEKYGPFDFTMIETGAYNELWSDIHMFPEQSVQAHIDVQGKVMMPIHNSTFDLSMHDWNEPMQRALDISEERGVTLVSPEIGQRLAIAEPQPAKAWWQ
;
A
#
# COMPACT_ATOMS: atom_id res chain seq x y z
N MET A 1 -1.57 -37.29 -59.56
CA MET A 1 -0.83 -36.07 -59.13
C MET A 1 -1.84 -35.15 -58.49
N GLY A 2 -1.93 -35.15 -57.18
CA GLY A 2 -2.81 -34.28 -56.41
C GLY A 2 -1.93 -33.40 -55.50
N THR A 3 -1.85 -32.12 -55.85
CA THR A 3 -1.15 -31.07 -55.09
C THR A 3 -2.05 -30.63 -53.93
N SER A 4 -1.66 -30.99 -52.71
CA SER A 4 -2.30 -30.48 -51.51
C SER A 4 -1.77 -29.04 -51.22
N MET A 5 -2.65 -28.04 -51.26
CA MET A 5 -2.35 -26.69 -50.80
C MET A 5 -2.45 -26.66 -49.29
N ILE A 6 -1.33 -26.34 -48.62
CA ILE A 6 -1.30 -26.04 -47.20
C ILE A 6 -1.77 -24.60 -47.07
N SER A 7 -2.93 -24.41 -46.44
CA SER A 7 -3.45 -23.12 -46.04
C SER A 7 -2.66 -22.64 -44.80
N CYS A 8 -1.86 -21.57 -44.95
CA CYS A 8 -1.31 -20.83 -43.83
C CYS A 8 -2.43 -20.03 -43.17
N SER A 9 -2.87 -20.45 -41.99
CA SER A 9 -3.71 -19.66 -41.13
C SER A 9 -2.91 -18.45 -40.65
N ASN A 10 -3.40 -17.27 -40.96
CA ASN A 10 -2.91 -16.00 -40.33
C ASN A 10 -3.07 -16.14 -38.83
N VAL A 11 -1.96 -16.10 -38.11
CA VAL A 11 -1.96 -15.84 -36.68
C VAL A 11 -2.23 -14.34 -36.55
N ASP A 12 -3.44 -13.99 -36.13
CA ASP A 12 -3.76 -12.63 -35.70
C ASP A 12 -2.79 -12.28 -34.56
N THR A 13 -1.82 -11.43 -34.84
CA THR A 13 -1.01 -10.81 -33.81
C THR A 13 -1.91 -9.83 -33.07
N GLU A 14 -2.43 -10.23 -31.91
CA GLU A 14 -3.09 -9.30 -31.00
C GLU A 14 -2.16 -8.09 -30.81
N LYS A 15 -2.68 -6.92 -31.18
CA LYS A 15 -1.98 -5.66 -30.91
C LYS A 15 -1.83 -5.54 -29.39
N ALA A 16 -0.60 -5.36 -28.92
CA ALA A 16 -0.35 -5.06 -27.53
C ALA A 16 -1.25 -3.89 -27.08
N PRO A 17 -1.89 -3.97 -25.91
CA PRO A 17 -2.75 -2.92 -25.41
C PRO A 17 -1.96 -1.59 -25.38
N THR A 18 -2.56 -0.53 -25.90
CA THR A 18 -1.99 0.82 -25.88
C THR A 18 -2.54 1.54 -24.66
N TYR A 19 -1.68 1.76 -23.66
CA TYR A 19 -2.01 2.53 -22.47
C TYR A 19 -1.75 4.04 -22.70
N PRO A 20 -2.43 4.93 -21.97
CA PRO A 20 -2.18 6.37 -22.05
C PRO A 20 -0.73 6.69 -21.64
N ASP A 21 -0.18 7.78 -22.16
CA ASP A 21 1.17 8.23 -21.77
C ASP A 21 1.19 8.61 -20.28
N LYS A 22 0.11 9.22 -19.79
CA LYS A 22 -0.11 9.60 -18.40
C LYS A 22 -1.49 9.20 -17.93
N PHE A 23 -1.60 8.84 -16.66
CA PHE A 23 -2.84 8.56 -15.97
C PHE A 23 -3.36 9.82 -15.27
N ALA A 24 -4.62 9.82 -14.88
CA ALA A 24 -5.28 10.92 -14.17
C ALA A 24 -6.30 10.38 -13.16
N ASN A 25 -6.51 11.11 -12.07
CA ASN A 25 -7.53 10.80 -11.09
C ASN A 25 -8.96 10.90 -11.68
N THR A 26 -9.90 10.21 -11.06
CA THR A 26 -11.29 10.18 -11.51
C THR A 26 -12.08 11.45 -11.15
N GLU A 27 -11.73 12.13 -10.05
CA GLU A 27 -12.46 13.30 -9.56
C GLU A 27 -11.66 14.60 -9.65
N LEU A 28 -10.50 14.66 -8.99
CA LEU A 28 -9.67 15.86 -8.93
C LEU A 28 -8.34 15.63 -9.61
N GLU A 29 -7.97 16.52 -10.53
CA GLU A 29 -6.63 16.55 -11.09
C GLU A 29 -5.68 17.28 -10.13
N TYR A 30 -4.83 16.52 -9.42
CA TYR A 30 -3.82 17.12 -8.55
C TYR A 30 -2.70 17.75 -9.37
N LYS A 31 -2.62 19.07 -9.36
CA LYS A 31 -1.57 19.85 -10.03
C LYS A 31 -0.68 20.52 -8.99
N SER A 32 0.59 20.16 -8.96
CA SER A 32 1.59 20.92 -8.21
C SER A 32 2.43 21.77 -9.18
N GLY A 33 2.35 23.07 -9.04
CA GLY A 33 3.18 24.02 -9.78
C GLY A 33 4.47 24.40 -9.02
N LEU A 34 5.33 25.18 -9.64
CA LEU A 34 6.53 25.70 -8.96
C LEU A 34 6.21 26.55 -7.72
N GLY A 35 5.04 27.24 -7.73
CA GLY A 35 4.55 28.00 -6.59
C GLY A 35 4.24 27.11 -5.39
N ASP A 36 3.53 26.01 -5.62
CA ASP A 36 3.14 25.06 -4.58
C ASP A 36 4.37 24.38 -3.97
N MET A 37 5.35 24.01 -4.79
CA MET A 37 6.63 23.48 -4.32
C MET A 37 7.39 24.50 -3.42
N PHE A 38 7.33 25.80 -3.74
CA PHE A 38 7.94 26.83 -2.91
C PHE A 38 7.21 26.99 -1.57
N GLU A 39 5.88 26.98 -1.57
CA GLU A 39 5.08 27.05 -0.33
C GLU A 39 5.28 25.80 0.54
N ILE A 40 5.33 24.60 -0.05
CA ILE A 40 5.66 23.35 0.65
C ILE A 40 7.05 23.43 1.30
N MET A 41 8.06 23.86 0.53
CA MET A 41 9.42 24.00 1.04
C MET A 41 9.50 25.02 2.17
N LYS A 42 8.84 26.18 2.03
CA LYS A 42 8.75 27.19 3.07
C LYS A 42 8.09 26.63 4.32
N ALA A 43 6.96 25.95 4.19
CA ALA A 43 6.23 25.35 5.30
C ALA A 43 7.11 24.32 6.05
N TYR A 44 7.88 23.50 5.36
CA TYR A 44 8.83 22.57 5.98
C TYR A 44 9.86 23.27 6.91
N PHE A 45 10.28 24.48 6.56
CA PHE A 45 11.23 25.25 7.38
C PHE A 45 10.59 26.15 8.42
N THR A 46 9.30 26.43 8.34
CA THR A 46 8.61 27.40 9.22
C THR A 46 7.59 26.76 10.14
N THR A 47 7.13 25.54 9.86
CA THR A 47 6.20 24.85 10.75
C THR A 47 6.94 24.32 11.97
N GLU A 48 6.53 24.79 13.15
CA GLU A 48 7.02 24.28 14.42
C GLU A 48 6.33 22.96 14.73
N ARG A 49 7.11 21.90 14.96
CA ARG A 49 6.65 20.59 15.42
C ARG A 49 7.26 20.29 16.77
N LEU A 50 6.46 19.78 17.70
CA LEU A 50 6.92 19.42 19.03
C LEU A 50 7.67 18.08 19.02
N ASN A 51 7.14 17.11 18.29
CA ASN A 51 7.65 15.74 18.24
C ASN A 51 7.70 15.24 16.79
N PRO A 52 8.62 15.73 15.92
CA PRO A 52 8.72 15.28 14.54
C PRO A 52 9.15 13.81 14.41
N THR A 53 9.87 13.30 15.42
CA THR A 53 10.35 11.92 15.49
C THR A 53 10.09 11.33 16.88
N PRO A 54 9.95 9.99 17.02
CA PRO A 54 9.75 9.37 18.33
C PRO A 54 10.87 9.67 19.30
N THR A 55 10.50 10.02 20.54
CA THR A 55 11.40 10.11 21.71
C THR A 55 11.37 8.83 22.53
N ILE A 56 10.45 7.93 22.24
CA ILE A 56 10.32 6.58 22.83
C ILE A 56 10.84 5.55 21.83
N GLU A 57 11.23 4.40 22.31
CA GLU A 57 11.49 3.24 21.45
C GLU A 57 10.16 2.65 20.99
N ILE A 58 9.96 2.60 19.67
CA ILE A 58 8.76 1.97 19.10
C ILE A 58 8.83 0.47 19.35
N PRO A 59 7.77 -0.14 19.93
CA PRO A 59 7.75 -1.59 20.20
C PRO A 59 7.83 -2.40 18.90
N VAL A 60 8.77 -3.35 18.85
CA VAL A 60 8.96 -4.26 17.71
C VAL A 60 8.96 -5.70 18.20
N HIS A 61 8.04 -6.50 17.70
CA HIS A 61 7.96 -7.93 17.93
C HIS A 61 8.61 -8.69 16.79
N ALA A 62 9.72 -9.37 17.06
CA ALA A 62 10.39 -10.17 16.05
C ALA A 62 9.47 -11.29 15.54
N ILE A 63 9.42 -11.44 14.22
CA ILE A 63 8.67 -12.49 13.52
C ILE A 63 9.69 -13.52 13.01
N THR A 64 9.36 -14.79 13.06
CA THR A 64 10.18 -15.87 12.49
C THR A 64 9.46 -16.54 11.32
N ALA A 65 10.23 -17.08 10.37
CA ALA A 65 9.65 -17.87 9.27
C ALA A 65 8.81 -19.04 9.79
N GLN A 66 9.26 -19.68 10.87
CA GLN A 66 8.53 -20.79 11.47
C GLN A 66 7.14 -20.36 11.95
N GLN A 67 7.03 -19.24 12.67
CA GLN A 67 5.72 -18.70 13.11
C GLN A 67 4.80 -18.45 11.91
N LEU A 68 5.30 -17.85 10.82
CA LEU A 68 4.51 -17.59 9.63
C LEU A 68 4.03 -18.88 8.94
N LEU A 69 4.87 -19.90 8.88
CA LEU A 69 4.54 -21.18 8.23
C LEU A 69 3.55 -22.02 9.09
N GLU A 70 3.72 -22.01 10.41
CA GLU A 70 2.87 -22.76 11.36
C GLU A 70 1.54 -22.08 11.66
N GLU A 71 1.37 -20.78 11.31
CA GLU A 71 0.13 -20.05 11.52
C GLU A 71 -1.04 -20.72 10.80
N GLN A 72 -2.17 -20.88 11.48
CA GLN A 72 -3.37 -21.53 10.94
C GLN A 72 -4.53 -20.55 10.75
N ASP A 73 -4.48 -19.42 11.45
CA ASP A 73 -5.51 -18.40 11.37
C ASP A 73 -5.20 -17.39 10.27
N ASP A 74 -6.22 -16.68 9.80
CA ASP A 74 -6.03 -15.48 9.01
C ASP A 74 -5.55 -14.33 9.91
N VAL A 75 -4.33 -13.90 9.68
CA VAL A 75 -3.63 -12.94 10.54
C VAL A 75 -2.96 -11.83 9.75
N ILE A 76 -2.71 -10.73 10.44
CA ILE A 76 -2.03 -9.54 9.93
C ILE A 76 -0.85 -9.21 10.83
N TYR A 77 0.28 -8.86 10.20
CA TYR A 77 1.48 -8.34 10.84
C TYR A 77 1.85 -6.99 10.20
N ARG A 78 1.82 -5.92 10.96
CA ARG A 78 2.31 -4.62 10.51
C ARG A 78 3.84 -4.64 10.50
N LEU A 79 4.48 -4.49 9.33
CA LEU A 79 5.94 -4.46 9.21
C LEU A 79 6.49 -3.04 9.33
N GLY A 80 5.63 -2.04 9.09
CA GLY A 80 5.92 -0.61 9.15
C GLY A 80 5.40 0.14 7.93
N HIS A 81 5.04 1.40 8.11
CA HIS A 81 4.45 2.25 7.09
C HIS A 81 3.21 1.61 6.45
N SER A 82 3.24 1.36 5.15
CA SER A 82 2.19 0.62 4.41
C SER A 82 2.59 -0.82 4.08
N SER A 83 3.75 -1.29 4.60
CA SER A 83 4.18 -2.68 4.47
C SER A 83 3.48 -3.53 5.51
N VAL A 84 2.61 -4.41 5.05
CA VAL A 84 1.84 -5.34 5.87
C VAL A 84 2.00 -6.74 5.32
N LEU A 85 2.28 -7.70 6.20
CA LEU A 85 2.31 -9.13 5.87
C LEU A 85 1.04 -9.76 6.42
N MET A 86 0.31 -10.48 5.59
CA MET A 86 -0.90 -11.19 5.94
C MET A 86 -0.74 -12.67 5.66
N LYS A 87 -1.39 -13.50 6.45
CA LYS A 87 -1.72 -14.88 6.07
C LYS A 87 -3.22 -14.94 5.88
N LEU A 88 -3.66 -15.29 4.68
CA LEU A 88 -5.07 -15.39 4.29
C LEU A 88 -5.26 -16.71 3.54
N ASP A 89 -6.20 -17.56 3.99
CA ASP A 89 -6.44 -18.90 3.40
C ASP A 89 -5.12 -19.69 3.20
N GLU A 90 -4.26 -19.71 4.23
CA GLU A 90 -2.93 -20.36 4.24
C GLU A 90 -1.89 -19.71 3.30
N LYS A 91 -2.20 -18.61 2.60
CA LYS A 91 -1.32 -17.90 1.67
C LYS A 91 -0.68 -16.67 2.33
N LEU A 92 0.59 -16.45 2.06
CA LEU A 92 1.29 -15.24 2.51
C LEU A 92 1.17 -14.14 1.46
N VAL A 93 0.54 -13.05 1.86
CA VAL A 93 0.28 -11.86 1.05
C VAL A 93 0.96 -10.65 1.68
N MET A 94 1.66 -9.84 0.89
CA MET A 94 2.34 -8.64 1.39
C MET A 94 1.94 -7.41 0.58
N THR A 95 1.75 -6.28 1.28
CA THR A 95 1.51 -4.97 0.65
C THR A 95 2.78 -4.12 0.69
N ASP A 96 3.03 -3.36 -0.37
CA ASP A 96 4.03 -2.28 -0.48
C ASP A 96 5.34 -2.52 0.32
N PRO A 97 6.17 -3.50 -0.07
CA PRO A 97 7.32 -3.93 0.73
C PRO A 97 8.46 -2.91 0.71
N VAL A 98 8.65 -2.21 1.83
CA VAL A 98 9.75 -1.29 2.06
C VAL A 98 10.56 -1.75 3.27
N PHE A 99 11.77 -2.25 3.04
CA PHE A 99 12.69 -2.73 4.07
C PHE A 99 13.94 -1.85 4.22
N SER A 100 14.16 -0.92 3.29
CA SER A 100 15.27 0.04 3.37
C SER A 100 15.17 0.95 4.59
N ASP A 101 16.32 1.44 5.06
CA ASP A 101 16.41 2.39 6.17
C ASP A 101 15.79 3.74 5.85
N ARG A 102 15.66 4.09 4.56
CA ARG A 102 15.11 5.37 4.12
C ARG A 102 14.14 5.20 2.97
N ALA A 103 13.02 5.89 3.06
CA ALA A 103 12.08 6.09 1.96
C ALA A 103 12.66 7.12 0.97
N SER A 104 13.64 6.71 0.17
CA SER A 104 14.43 7.63 -0.65
C SER A 104 15.14 6.89 -1.80
N PRO A 105 15.41 7.56 -2.93
CA PRO A 105 16.25 7.00 -4.00
C PRO A 105 17.68 6.68 -3.54
N VAL A 106 18.13 7.29 -2.43
CA VAL A 106 19.48 7.12 -1.87
C VAL A 106 19.41 6.83 -0.37
N GLN A 107 20.33 6.01 0.15
CA GLN A 107 20.30 5.62 1.57
C GLN A 107 21.13 6.55 2.50
N TRP A 108 21.76 7.60 1.97
CA TRP A 108 22.48 8.62 2.74
C TRP A 108 21.65 9.88 3.03
N ALA A 109 20.51 10.07 2.38
CA ALA A 109 19.60 11.22 2.56
C ALA A 109 18.14 10.80 2.42
N GLY A 110 17.22 11.61 2.96
CA GLY A 110 15.77 11.40 2.95
C GLY A 110 15.24 10.83 4.26
N PRO A 111 13.90 10.64 4.37
CA PRO A 111 13.24 10.20 5.58
C PRO A 111 13.79 8.86 6.09
N LYS A 112 14.26 8.85 7.36
CA LYS A 112 14.82 7.65 7.97
C LYS A 112 13.74 6.90 8.76
N ARG A 113 13.81 5.56 8.70
CA ARG A 113 12.95 4.67 9.48
C ARG A 113 13.14 4.87 10.99
N PHE A 114 12.04 4.96 11.72
CA PHE A 114 12.04 5.14 13.17
C PHE A 114 12.34 3.85 13.95
N HIS A 115 12.05 2.69 13.39
CA HIS A 115 12.18 1.38 14.02
C HIS A 115 12.78 0.36 13.04
N GLN A 116 13.30 -0.72 13.53
CA GLN A 116 13.74 -1.84 12.68
C GLN A 116 12.55 -2.62 12.14
N THR A 117 12.73 -3.32 10.99
CA THR A 117 11.74 -4.27 10.50
C THR A 117 11.67 -5.48 11.42
N PRO A 118 10.48 -6.05 11.69
CA PRO A 118 10.30 -7.16 12.63
C PRO A 118 10.85 -8.50 12.10
N ILE A 119 11.15 -8.56 10.81
CA ILE A 119 11.77 -9.69 10.11
C ILE A 119 12.61 -9.13 8.95
N THR A 120 13.72 -9.79 8.61
CA THR A 120 14.51 -9.43 7.42
C THR A 120 13.94 -10.11 6.18
N ILE A 121 14.27 -9.60 4.99
CA ILE A 121 13.83 -10.25 3.74
C ILE A 121 14.48 -11.66 3.62
N GLU A 122 15.69 -11.80 4.07
CA GLU A 122 16.42 -13.06 4.06
C GLU A 122 15.73 -14.15 4.88
N ASP A 123 15.15 -13.76 6.02
CA ASP A 123 14.46 -14.66 6.94
C ASP A 123 12.98 -14.91 6.55
N LEU A 124 12.41 -14.13 5.60
CA LEU A 124 11.05 -14.38 5.10
C LEU A 124 10.99 -15.75 4.40
N PRO A 125 9.91 -16.53 4.61
CA PRO A 125 9.60 -17.66 3.73
C PRO A 125 9.22 -17.18 2.33
N THR A 126 8.85 -18.08 1.44
CA THR A 126 8.24 -17.73 0.15
C THR A 126 6.94 -16.96 0.40
N ILE A 127 6.77 -15.84 -0.30
CA ILE A 127 5.55 -15.03 -0.30
C ILE A 127 4.77 -15.38 -1.55
N ASP A 128 3.50 -15.77 -1.40
CA ASP A 128 2.66 -16.16 -2.53
C ASP A 128 2.36 -14.95 -3.43
N VAL A 129 1.94 -13.83 -2.84
CA VAL A 129 1.56 -12.62 -3.57
C VAL A 129 2.11 -11.36 -2.90
N VAL A 130 2.66 -10.47 -3.72
CA VAL A 130 2.94 -9.07 -3.33
C VAL A 130 2.04 -8.16 -4.15
N VAL A 131 1.28 -7.28 -3.48
CA VAL A 131 0.52 -6.21 -4.12
C VAL A 131 1.23 -4.88 -3.93
N ILE A 132 1.33 -4.07 -4.98
CA ILE A 132 1.90 -2.72 -4.95
C ILE A 132 0.79 -1.72 -5.24
N SER A 133 0.68 -0.67 -4.43
CA SER A 133 -0.30 0.40 -4.64
C SER A 133 0.14 1.41 -5.69
N HIS A 134 1.39 1.85 -5.64
CA HIS A 134 1.97 2.83 -6.57
C HIS A 134 3.50 2.85 -6.47
N ASP A 135 4.16 3.72 -7.23
CA ASP A 135 5.61 3.68 -7.42
C ASP A 135 6.44 4.61 -6.52
N HIS A 136 5.86 5.30 -5.54
CA HIS A 136 6.61 6.16 -4.62
C HIS A 136 7.63 5.38 -3.78
N TYR A 137 8.68 6.05 -3.29
CA TYR A 137 9.82 5.40 -2.62
C TYR A 137 9.48 4.75 -1.28
N ASP A 138 8.42 5.17 -0.63
CA ASP A 138 7.89 4.64 0.61
C ASP A 138 6.86 3.52 0.43
N HIS A 139 6.57 3.14 -0.84
CA HIS A 139 5.70 2.02 -1.23
C HIS A 139 6.41 1.01 -2.13
N LEU A 140 7.25 1.48 -3.05
CA LEU A 140 7.99 0.65 -3.97
C LEU A 140 9.50 0.83 -3.78
N ASP A 141 10.08 0.03 -2.89
CA ASP A 141 11.51 0.04 -2.58
C ASP A 141 12.28 -0.88 -3.52
N LYS A 142 13.08 -0.28 -4.40
CA LYS A 142 13.91 -1.01 -5.38
C LYS A 142 14.84 -2.04 -4.73
N ALA A 143 15.42 -1.72 -3.58
CA ALA A 143 16.35 -2.63 -2.91
C ALA A 143 15.59 -3.86 -2.38
N SER A 144 14.45 -3.64 -1.75
CA SER A 144 13.56 -4.72 -1.28
C SER A 144 13.08 -5.60 -2.43
N ILE A 145 12.59 -5.02 -3.52
CA ILE A 145 12.09 -5.75 -4.69
C ILE A 145 13.16 -6.66 -5.30
N LYS A 146 14.41 -6.19 -5.38
CA LYS A 146 15.51 -6.99 -5.93
C LYS A 146 15.80 -8.26 -5.12
N VAL A 147 15.67 -8.20 -3.81
CA VAL A 147 15.90 -9.36 -2.93
C VAL A 147 14.64 -10.24 -2.87
N LEU A 148 13.45 -9.62 -2.84
CA LEU A 148 12.17 -10.33 -2.84
C LEU A 148 11.88 -11.07 -4.14
N GLY A 149 12.42 -10.63 -5.28
CA GLY A 149 12.11 -11.17 -6.59
C GLY A 149 12.23 -12.69 -6.71
N ASP A 150 13.19 -13.27 -6.02
CA ASP A 150 13.38 -14.73 -5.98
C ASP A 150 12.40 -15.44 -5.01
N LYS A 151 11.92 -14.73 -3.98
CA LYS A 151 11.07 -15.28 -2.91
C LYS A 151 9.58 -15.10 -3.13
N VAL A 152 9.16 -14.27 -4.09
CA VAL A 152 7.76 -13.97 -4.38
C VAL A 152 7.26 -14.81 -5.54
N GLY A 153 6.07 -15.39 -5.41
CA GLY A 153 5.39 -16.13 -6.47
C GLY A 153 4.85 -15.19 -7.54
N THR A 154 4.03 -14.22 -7.15
CA THR A 154 3.38 -13.26 -8.06
C THR A 154 3.42 -11.84 -7.50
N PHE A 155 3.74 -10.89 -8.36
CA PHE A 155 3.58 -9.45 -8.10
C PHE A 155 2.36 -8.95 -8.86
N LEU A 156 1.38 -8.41 -8.15
CA LEU A 156 0.23 -7.72 -8.70
C LEU A 156 0.46 -6.22 -8.56
N VAL A 157 0.45 -5.51 -9.66
CA VAL A 157 0.85 -4.09 -9.68
C VAL A 157 -0.06 -3.28 -10.61
N PRO A 158 -0.19 -1.97 -10.41
CA PRO A 158 -0.89 -1.10 -11.36
C PRO A 158 -0.16 -1.05 -12.71
N LEU A 159 -0.89 -0.68 -13.77
CA LEU A 159 -0.35 -0.54 -15.12
C LEU A 159 0.97 0.26 -15.15
N LYS A 160 1.93 -0.21 -15.92
CA LYS A 160 3.29 0.33 -16.14
C LYS A 160 4.23 0.29 -14.92
N VAL A 161 3.77 -0.07 -13.72
CA VAL A 161 4.65 -0.32 -12.57
C VAL A 161 5.47 -1.59 -12.79
N GLY A 162 4.89 -2.60 -13.44
CA GLY A 162 5.55 -3.89 -13.69
C GLY A 162 6.84 -3.76 -14.50
N GLN A 163 6.92 -2.79 -15.40
CA GLN A 163 8.16 -2.53 -16.16
C GLN A 163 9.32 -2.11 -15.24
N LEU A 164 9.04 -1.42 -14.12
CA LEU A 164 10.07 -1.08 -13.13
C LEU A 164 10.62 -2.35 -12.48
N LEU A 165 9.73 -3.26 -12.04
CA LEU A 165 10.11 -4.52 -11.41
C LEU A 165 10.96 -5.39 -12.36
N VAL A 166 10.54 -5.53 -13.60
CA VAL A 166 11.28 -6.27 -14.64
C VAL A 166 12.66 -5.66 -14.89
N ASN A 167 12.74 -4.33 -14.97
CA ASN A 167 14.02 -3.62 -15.14
C ASN A 167 14.94 -3.79 -13.92
N TRP A 168 14.41 -4.13 -12.75
CA TRP A 168 15.18 -4.39 -11.53
C TRP A 168 15.55 -5.87 -11.36
N GLY A 169 15.09 -6.73 -12.26
CA GLY A 169 15.49 -8.14 -12.33
C GLY A 169 14.40 -9.14 -11.91
N VAL A 170 13.16 -8.69 -11.62
CA VAL A 170 12.06 -9.61 -11.39
C VAL A 170 11.68 -10.31 -12.71
N PRO A 171 11.55 -11.64 -12.73
CA PRO A 171 11.07 -12.36 -13.91
C PRO A 171 9.73 -11.85 -14.40
N LYS A 172 9.58 -11.58 -15.69
CA LYS A 172 8.38 -10.99 -16.27
C LYS A 172 7.12 -11.84 -16.03
N GLU A 173 7.27 -13.15 -16.02
CA GLU A 173 6.18 -14.11 -15.78
C GLU A 173 5.62 -14.08 -14.36
N LYS A 174 6.32 -13.46 -13.42
CA LYS A 174 5.84 -13.23 -12.06
C LYS A 174 5.09 -11.91 -11.90
N VAL A 175 5.06 -11.05 -12.91
CA VAL A 175 4.51 -9.69 -12.82
C VAL A 175 3.24 -9.59 -13.64
N ILE A 176 2.16 -9.22 -12.96
CA ILE A 176 0.84 -9.01 -13.55
C ILE A 176 0.42 -7.58 -13.31
N GLU A 177 0.16 -6.84 -14.38
CA GLU A 177 -0.31 -5.47 -14.35
C GLU A 177 -1.83 -5.44 -14.48
N LEU A 178 -2.50 -4.62 -13.67
CA LEU A 178 -3.96 -4.43 -13.69
C LEU A 178 -4.31 -2.95 -13.87
N ASP A 179 -5.40 -2.71 -14.57
CA ASP A 179 -6.08 -1.41 -14.60
C ASP A 179 -7.09 -1.32 -13.44
N TRP A 180 -7.60 -0.14 -13.16
CA TRP A 180 -8.69 0.04 -12.19
C TRP A 180 -9.89 -0.83 -12.55
N TRP A 181 -10.45 -1.46 -11.53
CA TRP A 181 -11.58 -2.40 -11.59
C TRP A 181 -11.27 -3.75 -12.25
N GLU A 182 -10.02 -3.98 -12.67
CA GLU A 182 -9.57 -5.28 -13.11
C GLU A 182 -9.19 -6.17 -11.93
N SER A 183 -9.48 -7.46 -12.08
CA SER A 183 -9.21 -8.47 -11.06
C SER A 183 -8.30 -9.57 -11.61
N HIS A 184 -7.49 -10.15 -10.72
CA HIS A 184 -6.72 -11.35 -10.99
C HIS A 184 -6.79 -12.29 -9.79
N SER A 185 -6.92 -13.59 -10.05
CA SER A 185 -6.97 -14.60 -8.99
C SER A 185 -5.67 -15.38 -8.91
N VAL A 186 -5.13 -15.50 -7.71
CA VAL A 186 -3.95 -16.33 -7.40
C VAL A 186 -4.34 -17.28 -6.26
N ASP A 187 -4.19 -18.58 -6.49
CA ASP A 187 -4.42 -19.63 -5.49
C ASP A 187 -5.77 -19.55 -4.76
N GLY A 188 -6.81 -19.07 -5.43
CA GLY A 188 -8.18 -19.00 -4.90
C GLY A 188 -8.53 -17.68 -4.21
N ILE A 189 -7.58 -16.76 -4.05
CA ILE A 189 -7.81 -15.38 -3.58
C ILE A 189 -7.93 -14.47 -4.79
N GLU A 190 -8.98 -13.64 -4.84
CA GLU A 190 -9.18 -12.64 -5.89
C GLU A 190 -8.65 -11.28 -5.42
N TYR A 191 -7.86 -10.65 -6.28
CA TYR A 191 -7.27 -9.33 -6.07
C TYR A 191 -7.82 -8.37 -7.11
N THR A 192 -8.44 -7.28 -6.69
CA THR A 192 -8.95 -6.24 -7.59
C THR A 192 -8.24 -4.92 -7.32
N LEU A 193 -7.66 -4.32 -8.36
CA LEU A 193 -7.15 -2.96 -8.27
C LEU A 193 -8.31 -1.98 -8.37
N THR A 194 -8.39 -1.03 -7.43
CA THR A 194 -9.44 -0.01 -7.40
C THR A 194 -8.85 1.40 -7.38
N PRO A 195 -9.58 2.43 -7.85
CA PRO A 195 -9.06 3.80 -7.90
C PRO A 195 -8.68 4.36 -6.53
N THR A 196 -7.71 5.27 -6.53
CA THR A 196 -7.43 6.20 -5.44
C THR A 196 -7.21 7.61 -5.98
N GLN A 197 -7.31 8.61 -5.11
CA GLN A 197 -7.06 10.01 -5.41
C GLN A 197 -5.61 10.35 -5.05
N HIS A 198 -4.67 9.99 -5.95
CA HIS A 198 -3.24 10.15 -5.69
C HIS A 198 -2.47 10.51 -6.98
N PHE A 199 -1.20 10.21 -7.04
CA PHE A 199 -0.34 10.39 -8.21
C PHE A 199 0.83 9.41 -8.18
N SER A 200 1.59 9.33 -9.26
CA SER A 200 2.81 8.51 -9.35
C SER A 200 4.01 9.32 -9.83
N GLY A 201 5.19 8.76 -9.64
CA GLY A 201 6.46 9.30 -10.13
C GLY A 201 7.61 9.13 -9.15
N ARG A 202 8.78 8.84 -9.70
CA ARG A 202 10.04 8.62 -8.95
C ARG A 202 11.12 9.61 -9.30
N GLY A 203 10.90 10.47 -10.29
CA GLY A 203 11.86 11.43 -10.80
C GLY A 203 11.23 12.78 -11.11
N LEU A 204 11.92 13.56 -11.92
CA LEU A 204 11.48 14.92 -12.28
C LEU A 204 10.57 14.95 -13.51
N THR A 205 10.51 13.88 -14.30
CA THR A 205 9.85 13.88 -15.62
C THR A 205 8.86 12.75 -15.82
N ASP A 206 8.72 11.83 -14.86
CA ASP A 206 7.92 10.61 -14.92
C ASP A 206 6.61 10.70 -14.12
N ARG A 207 6.21 11.92 -13.71
CA ARG A 207 4.94 12.14 -13.00
C ARG A 207 3.77 11.59 -13.80
N ASP A 208 2.94 10.78 -13.13
CA ASP A 208 1.71 10.16 -13.63
C ASP A 208 1.92 9.21 -14.82
N THR A 209 3.15 8.71 -15.03
CA THR A 209 3.44 7.77 -16.12
C THR A 209 3.14 6.32 -15.79
N THR A 210 2.99 5.98 -14.52
CA THR A 210 2.48 4.71 -14.00
C THR A 210 1.12 4.91 -13.34
N LEU A 211 0.29 3.87 -13.27
CA LEU A 211 -0.98 3.93 -12.55
C LEU A 211 -0.76 3.75 -11.05
N TRP A 212 -1.73 4.11 -10.23
CA TRP A 212 -1.82 3.94 -8.79
C TRP A 212 -3.18 3.40 -8.39
N GLY A 213 -3.31 2.85 -7.18
CA GLY A 213 -4.60 2.36 -6.72
C GLY A 213 -4.58 1.70 -5.36
N SER A 214 -5.76 1.34 -4.92
CA SER A 214 -6.05 0.54 -3.73
C SER A 214 -6.35 -0.92 -4.13
N TRP A 215 -6.36 -1.83 -3.15
CA TRP A 215 -6.57 -3.24 -3.40
C TRP A 215 -7.72 -3.79 -2.59
N VAL A 216 -8.65 -4.45 -3.27
CA VAL A 216 -9.61 -5.38 -2.67
C VAL A 216 -8.99 -6.78 -2.73
N ILE A 217 -8.84 -7.41 -1.58
CA ILE A 217 -8.30 -8.77 -1.43
C ILE A 217 -9.44 -9.63 -0.90
N ASN A 218 -10.01 -10.47 -1.76
CA ASN A 218 -11.18 -11.28 -1.48
C ASN A 218 -10.77 -12.74 -1.30
N ALA A 219 -10.41 -13.10 -0.06
CA ALA A 219 -10.13 -14.47 0.36
C ALA A 219 -11.44 -15.21 0.69
N GLN A 220 -11.38 -16.53 0.92
CA GLN A 220 -12.57 -17.34 1.17
C GLN A 220 -13.23 -17.01 2.51
N GLN A 221 -12.41 -16.75 3.55
CA GLN A 221 -12.89 -16.48 4.89
C GLN A 221 -13.03 -14.99 5.19
N HIS A 222 -12.13 -14.17 4.68
CA HIS A 222 -12.08 -12.74 5.00
C HIS A 222 -11.87 -11.89 3.75
N LYS A 223 -12.51 -10.73 3.74
CA LYS A 223 -12.33 -9.70 2.72
C LYS A 223 -11.58 -8.52 3.32
N VAL A 224 -10.45 -8.17 2.71
CA VAL A 224 -9.55 -7.12 3.18
C VAL A 224 -9.49 -5.99 2.15
N PHE A 225 -9.45 -4.75 2.63
CA PHE A 225 -9.21 -3.57 1.81
C PHE A 225 -7.89 -2.91 2.21
N PHE A 226 -7.04 -2.63 1.24
CA PHE A 226 -5.80 -1.86 1.40
C PHE A 226 -5.88 -0.59 0.56
N SER A 227 -5.90 0.57 1.22
CA SER A 227 -6.14 1.85 0.54
C SER A 227 -4.98 2.29 -0.37
N GLY A 228 -3.74 1.82 -0.13
CA GLY A 228 -2.58 2.55 -0.63
C GLY A 228 -2.62 3.99 -0.11
N ASP A 229 -2.13 4.94 -0.90
CA ASP A 229 -2.23 6.37 -0.62
C ASP A 229 -3.39 7.01 -1.38
N SER A 230 -4.09 7.91 -0.71
CA SER A 230 -5.23 8.62 -1.29
C SER A 230 -5.60 9.89 -0.52
N GLY A 231 -5.94 10.95 -1.21
CA GLY A 231 -6.87 11.95 -0.69
C GLY A 231 -8.28 11.37 -0.57
N TYR A 232 -9.14 12.02 0.22
CA TYR A 232 -10.54 11.60 0.31
C TYR A 232 -11.31 11.92 -0.97
N PHE A 233 -12.05 10.93 -1.49
CA PHE A 233 -12.85 11.05 -2.70
C PHE A 233 -14.07 10.11 -2.66
N ASN A 234 -15.07 10.34 -3.54
CA ASN A 234 -16.30 9.54 -3.53
C ASN A 234 -16.11 8.08 -3.96
N GLY A 235 -15.00 7.76 -4.59
CA GLY A 235 -14.67 6.39 -4.98
C GLY A 235 -14.63 5.40 -3.82
N PHE A 236 -14.39 5.83 -2.58
CA PHE A 236 -14.50 4.97 -1.40
C PHE A 236 -15.92 4.41 -1.22
N LYS A 237 -16.97 5.23 -1.49
CA LYS A 237 -18.36 4.75 -1.46
C LYS A 237 -18.63 3.77 -2.58
N GLU A 238 -18.15 4.07 -3.79
CA GLU A 238 -18.30 3.16 -4.94
C GLU A 238 -17.64 1.80 -4.68
N ILE A 239 -16.42 1.80 -4.09
CA ILE A 239 -15.73 0.57 -3.68
C ILE A 239 -16.54 -0.18 -2.63
N GLY A 240 -17.07 0.51 -1.62
CA GLY A 240 -17.91 -0.07 -0.58
C GLY A 240 -19.21 -0.67 -1.13
N GLU A 241 -19.90 0.01 -2.05
CA GLU A 241 -21.12 -0.47 -2.70
C GLU A 241 -20.84 -1.71 -3.57
N LYS A 242 -19.69 -1.77 -4.23
CA LYS A 242 -19.35 -2.82 -5.19
C LYS A 242 -18.75 -4.06 -4.54
N TYR A 243 -17.91 -3.89 -3.54
CA TYR A 243 -17.12 -4.97 -2.93
C TYR A 243 -17.34 -5.15 -1.43
N GLY A 244 -17.89 -4.15 -0.72
CA GLY A 244 -18.16 -4.24 0.72
C GLY A 244 -19.22 -5.27 1.09
N PRO A 245 -19.41 -5.55 2.38
CA PRO A 245 -18.59 -5.07 3.48
C PRO A 245 -17.22 -5.77 3.55
N PHE A 246 -16.23 -5.08 4.14
CA PHE A 246 -14.91 -5.62 4.40
C PHE A 246 -14.78 -6.05 5.86
N ASP A 247 -14.16 -7.20 6.10
CA ASP A 247 -13.87 -7.68 7.47
C ASP A 247 -12.75 -6.86 8.10
N PHE A 248 -11.78 -6.44 7.29
CA PHE A 248 -10.64 -5.65 7.73
C PHE A 248 -10.23 -4.61 6.69
N THR A 249 -9.91 -3.40 7.14
CA THR A 249 -9.42 -2.32 6.26
C THR A 249 -8.10 -1.77 6.78
N MET A 250 -7.18 -1.56 5.87
CA MET A 250 -5.91 -0.88 6.07
C MET A 250 -6.02 0.48 5.37
N ILE A 251 -6.21 1.55 6.15
CA ILE A 251 -6.50 2.88 5.63
C ILE A 251 -5.34 3.83 5.90
N GLU A 252 -4.88 4.50 4.85
CA GLU A 252 -3.90 5.57 4.96
C GLU A 252 -4.33 6.59 6.02
N THR A 253 -3.42 6.87 6.95
CA THR A 253 -3.66 7.78 8.07
C THR A 253 -2.32 8.41 8.46
N GLY A 254 -1.78 9.27 7.60
CA GLY A 254 -0.49 9.90 7.81
C GLY A 254 -0.08 10.78 6.63
N ALA A 255 1.04 11.44 6.73
CA ALA A 255 1.61 12.32 5.72
C ALA A 255 0.69 13.45 5.22
N TYR A 256 -0.41 13.74 5.91
CA TYR A 256 -1.37 14.78 5.54
C TYR A 256 -0.86 16.19 5.81
N ASN A 257 -1.34 17.13 5.01
CA ASN A 257 -1.18 18.57 5.21
C ASN A 257 -2.23 19.33 4.39
N GLU A 258 -2.59 20.55 4.80
CA GLU A 258 -3.51 21.40 4.04
C GLU A 258 -2.99 21.72 2.63
N LEU A 259 -1.68 21.78 2.44
CA LEU A 259 -1.05 22.07 1.14
C LEU A 259 -1.18 20.95 0.12
N TRP A 260 -1.56 19.71 0.56
CA TRP A 260 -1.73 18.55 -0.31
C TRP A 260 -2.85 17.61 0.17
N SER A 261 -3.90 18.18 0.77
CA SER A 261 -5.07 17.44 1.26
C SER A 261 -5.80 16.65 0.17
N ASP A 262 -5.58 16.98 -1.10
CA ASP A 262 -6.16 16.28 -2.25
C ASP A 262 -5.57 14.88 -2.47
N ILE A 263 -4.41 14.57 -1.88
CA ILE A 263 -3.65 13.33 -2.13
C ILE A 263 -3.30 12.54 -0.87
N HIS A 264 -3.53 13.10 0.32
CA HIS A 264 -3.36 12.44 1.62
C HIS A 264 -4.48 12.84 2.57
N MET A 265 -5.13 11.85 3.19
CA MET A 265 -6.27 12.06 4.08
C MET A 265 -5.86 12.56 5.46
N PHE A 266 -6.59 13.55 5.98
CA PHE A 266 -6.61 13.80 7.41
C PHE A 266 -7.23 12.61 8.16
N PRO A 267 -6.90 12.36 9.45
CA PRO A 267 -7.44 11.22 10.20
C PRO A 267 -8.97 11.14 10.22
N GLU A 268 -9.66 12.28 10.22
CA GLU A 268 -11.12 12.37 10.11
C GLU A 268 -11.65 11.79 8.78
N GLN A 269 -10.91 12.03 7.71
CA GLN A 269 -11.20 11.54 6.37
C GLN A 269 -10.84 10.05 6.24
N SER A 270 -9.76 9.61 6.89
CA SER A 270 -9.38 8.19 6.93
C SER A 270 -10.45 7.34 7.61
N VAL A 271 -10.99 7.81 8.76
CA VAL A 271 -12.11 7.14 9.44
C VAL A 271 -13.37 7.19 8.58
N GLN A 272 -13.62 8.31 7.86
CA GLN A 272 -14.76 8.39 6.95
C GLN A 272 -14.59 7.43 5.76
N ALA A 273 -13.40 7.32 5.17
CA ALA A 273 -13.11 6.38 4.10
C ALA A 273 -13.34 4.93 4.53
N HIS A 274 -12.94 4.56 5.77
CA HIS A 274 -13.26 3.26 6.36
C HIS A 274 -14.77 3.00 6.42
N ILE A 275 -15.55 3.98 6.85
CA ILE A 275 -17.03 3.88 6.92
C ILE A 275 -17.60 3.73 5.50
N ASP A 276 -17.12 4.53 4.55
CA ASP A 276 -17.61 4.55 3.17
C ASP A 276 -17.31 3.25 2.41
N VAL A 277 -16.15 2.62 2.64
CA VAL A 277 -15.88 1.28 2.10
C VAL A 277 -16.61 0.17 2.85
N GLN A 278 -17.39 0.49 3.89
CA GLN A 278 -18.14 -0.46 4.73
C GLN A 278 -17.21 -1.44 5.50
N GLY A 279 -16.12 -0.93 6.06
CA GLY A 279 -15.19 -1.71 6.88
C GLY A 279 -15.77 -2.06 8.26
N LYS A 280 -15.44 -3.25 8.78
CA LYS A 280 -15.79 -3.67 10.15
C LYS A 280 -14.71 -3.29 11.16
N VAL A 281 -13.45 -3.50 10.79
CA VAL A 281 -12.27 -3.21 11.63
C VAL A 281 -11.28 -2.39 10.83
N MET A 282 -10.80 -1.27 11.40
CA MET A 282 -9.84 -0.36 10.79
C MET A 282 -8.46 -0.49 11.41
N MET A 283 -7.43 -0.63 10.60
CA MET A 283 -6.03 -0.45 10.97
C MET A 283 -5.46 0.76 10.22
N PRO A 284 -5.07 1.83 10.92
CA PRO A 284 -4.34 2.95 10.31
C PRO A 284 -2.96 2.51 9.82
N ILE A 285 -2.65 2.83 8.57
CA ILE A 285 -1.34 2.62 7.95
C ILE A 285 -0.71 3.94 7.51
N HIS A 286 0.45 3.92 6.86
CA HIS A 286 1.16 5.10 6.36
C HIS A 286 1.61 6.07 7.46
N ASN A 287 1.87 5.57 8.67
CA ASN A 287 2.29 6.36 9.83
C ASN A 287 3.34 5.64 10.67
N SER A 288 3.91 6.34 11.65
CA SER A 288 4.80 5.81 12.70
C SER A 288 6.08 5.12 12.20
N THR A 289 6.49 5.33 10.95
CA THR A 289 7.68 4.69 10.38
C THR A 289 8.67 5.68 9.76
N PHE A 290 8.18 6.69 9.04
CA PHE A 290 8.98 7.72 8.40
C PHE A 290 8.41 9.11 8.71
N ASP A 291 9.28 10.13 8.74
CA ASP A 291 8.88 11.54 8.80
C ASP A 291 8.64 12.08 7.39
N LEU A 292 7.38 12.06 6.95
CA LEU A 292 6.97 12.42 5.58
C LEU A 292 6.11 13.69 5.52
N SER A 293 5.78 14.31 6.67
CA SER A 293 4.91 15.49 6.71
C SER A 293 5.30 16.46 7.80
N MET A 294 4.41 17.42 8.09
CA MET A 294 4.63 18.49 9.05
C MET A 294 3.82 18.32 10.35
N HIS A 295 3.18 17.18 10.56
CA HIS A 295 2.55 16.81 11.83
C HIS A 295 3.54 16.08 12.74
N ASP A 296 3.24 15.98 14.05
CA ASP A 296 4.00 15.17 15.00
C ASP A 296 3.84 13.65 14.63
N TRP A 297 4.88 12.84 14.94
CA TRP A 297 4.94 11.44 14.51
C TRP A 297 3.78 10.57 15.01
N ASN A 298 3.22 10.88 16.19
CA ASN A 298 2.16 10.14 16.85
C ASN A 298 0.77 10.77 16.69
N GLU A 299 0.69 12.00 16.15
CA GLU A 299 -0.58 12.71 15.95
C GLU A 299 -1.58 11.91 15.09
N PRO A 300 -1.19 11.31 13.95
CA PRO A 300 -2.12 10.56 13.11
C PRO A 300 -2.86 9.46 13.87
N MET A 301 -2.11 8.68 14.67
CA MET A 301 -2.66 7.57 15.42
C MET A 301 -3.58 8.03 16.55
N GLN A 302 -3.19 9.09 17.28
CA GLN A 302 -4.00 9.64 18.36
C GLN A 302 -5.32 10.20 17.84
N ARG A 303 -5.26 11.03 16.78
CA ARG A 303 -6.48 11.60 16.18
C ARG A 303 -7.38 10.52 15.59
N ALA A 304 -6.82 9.51 14.91
CA ALA A 304 -7.62 8.39 14.39
C ALA A 304 -8.31 7.61 15.51
N LEU A 305 -7.64 7.38 16.64
CA LEU A 305 -8.22 6.73 17.80
C LEU A 305 -9.40 7.53 18.36
N ASP A 306 -9.18 8.82 18.66
CA ASP A 306 -10.19 9.71 19.24
C ASP A 306 -11.45 9.79 18.36
N ILE A 307 -11.27 9.94 17.05
CA ILE A 307 -12.37 10.02 16.07
C ILE A 307 -13.09 8.68 15.92
N SER A 308 -12.34 7.57 15.95
CA SER A 308 -12.92 6.23 15.86
C SER A 308 -13.80 5.93 17.07
N GLU A 309 -13.39 6.33 18.27
CA GLU A 309 -14.20 6.24 19.49
C GLU A 309 -15.47 7.09 19.37
N GLU A 310 -15.36 8.35 18.90
CA GLU A 310 -16.50 9.25 18.70
C GLU A 310 -17.50 8.68 17.70
N ARG A 311 -17.03 8.04 16.62
CA ARG A 311 -17.89 7.53 15.54
C ARG A 311 -18.28 6.06 15.69
N GLY A 312 -17.86 5.39 16.76
CA GLY A 312 -18.16 3.98 17.01
C GLY A 312 -17.49 3.02 16.03
N VAL A 313 -16.32 3.39 15.49
CA VAL A 313 -15.49 2.54 14.62
C VAL A 313 -14.55 1.68 15.46
N THR A 314 -14.49 0.40 15.15
CA THR A 314 -13.51 -0.51 15.77
C THR A 314 -12.14 -0.28 15.14
N LEU A 315 -11.27 0.44 15.85
CA LEU A 315 -9.89 0.67 15.44
C LEU A 315 -8.94 -0.28 16.16
N VAL A 316 -7.99 -0.85 15.43
CA VAL A 316 -6.90 -1.66 15.95
C VAL A 316 -5.56 -1.00 15.64
N SER A 317 -4.60 -1.13 16.56
CA SER A 317 -3.27 -0.55 16.41
C SER A 317 -2.20 -1.54 16.88
N PRO A 318 -1.95 -2.62 16.12
CA PRO A 318 -0.91 -3.56 16.51
C PRO A 318 0.45 -2.85 16.56
N GLU A 319 1.27 -3.23 17.53
CA GLU A 319 2.68 -2.88 17.56
C GLU A 319 3.39 -3.47 16.33
N ILE A 320 4.56 -2.97 15.97
CA ILE A 320 5.29 -3.47 14.80
C ILE A 320 5.63 -4.96 14.99
N GLY A 321 5.23 -5.79 14.05
CA GLY A 321 5.42 -7.25 14.09
C GLY A 321 4.48 -8.00 15.04
N GLN A 322 3.59 -7.32 15.75
CA GLN A 322 2.61 -7.99 16.59
C GLN A 322 1.60 -8.77 15.74
N ARG A 323 1.31 -10.01 16.17
CA ARG A 323 0.28 -10.86 15.56
C ARG A 323 -1.11 -10.29 15.84
N LEU A 324 -1.91 -10.12 14.80
CA LEU A 324 -3.31 -9.71 14.87
C LEU A 324 -4.18 -10.71 14.11
N ALA A 325 -5.02 -11.47 14.80
CA ALA A 325 -6.02 -12.33 14.16
C ALA A 325 -7.21 -11.50 13.66
N ILE A 326 -7.62 -11.70 12.41
CA ILE A 326 -8.73 -10.94 11.80
C ILE A 326 -10.05 -11.27 12.50
N ALA A 327 -10.27 -12.54 12.84
CA ALA A 327 -11.49 -13.00 13.50
C ALA A 327 -11.66 -12.49 14.95
N GLU A 328 -10.55 -12.14 15.62
CA GLU A 328 -10.55 -11.72 17.03
C GLU A 328 -9.71 -10.43 17.22
N PRO A 329 -10.13 -9.31 16.59
CA PRO A 329 -9.37 -8.07 16.65
C PRO A 329 -9.32 -7.54 18.09
N GLN A 330 -8.12 -7.20 18.54
CA GLN A 330 -7.96 -6.57 19.86
C GLN A 330 -8.08 -5.06 19.71
N PRO A 331 -8.84 -4.37 20.59
CA PRO A 331 -8.93 -2.91 20.55
C PRO A 331 -7.55 -2.24 20.59
N ALA A 332 -7.49 -1.06 20.01
CA ALA A 332 -6.26 -0.28 19.95
C ALA A 332 -5.66 -0.04 21.36
N LYS A 333 -4.34 -0.17 21.45
CA LYS A 333 -3.54 0.27 22.58
C LYS A 333 -2.69 1.45 22.13
N ALA A 334 -2.74 2.56 22.87
CA ALA A 334 -2.00 3.77 22.54
C ALA A 334 -0.50 3.63 22.89
N TRP A 335 0.19 2.70 22.24
CA TRP A 335 1.62 2.43 22.43
C TRP A 335 2.53 3.58 21.98
N TRP A 336 1.98 4.57 21.29
CA TRP A 336 2.66 5.79 20.83
C TRP A 336 2.64 6.97 21.83
N GLN A 337 2.05 6.78 23.02
CA GLN A 337 1.96 7.79 24.11
C GLN A 337 3.20 7.82 25.00
#